data_c9454c7e32a197d87903cba75a144c57
#
_entry.id   c9454c7e32a197d87903cba75a144c57
#
_cell.length_a   1.000
_cell.length_b   1.000
_cell.length_c   1.000
_cell.angle_alpha   90.00
_cell.angle_beta   90.00
_cell.angle_gamma   90.00
#
_symmetry.space_group_name_H-M   'P 1'
#
loop_
_entity.id
_entity.type
_entity.pdbx_description
1 polymer ?
#
loop_
_entity_poly.entity_id
_entity_poly.type
_entity_poly.pdbx_seq_one_letter_code
_entity_poly.pdbx_strand_id
1 'polypeptide(L)'
;MTWRPGVRVAGVVLAYHPEPDIVANIEALLGQVDEVFVVENSPDAASREVLTPVLEGGSVTALPQPENVGVAAGFNAGMRAALDAGADFVWIFDQDSTVTEGMLDRLLDAYATAGPATGIVAPALRSHATGVIYRRESGTGAREVDVLISSGSLFSRALIEQIGLHDEPLFIDYVDHEISLRARKRGFHNLKVFDALLDHRFGDSDPVHLFGRRVYLANYSPMRHFYAARNRIIVIRRYGLGKWFWEDVWFTSKAWVKLLLLEPGRWSKVRAAARGVWAGLRYDVGA
;
A
#
# COMPACT_ATOMS: atom_id res chain seq x y z
N MET A 1 25.56 -7.55 3.06
CA MET A 1 24.54 -8.08 2.13
C MET A 1 24.64 -9.58 2.13
N THR A 2 23.72 -10.26 2.78
CA THR A 2 23.64 -11.74 2.82
C THR A 2 22.52 -12.21 1.88
N TRP A 3 22.54 -11.68 0.65
CA TRP A 3 21.61 -12.07 -0.40
C TRP A 3 21.73 -13.55 -0.71
N ARG A 4 20.59 -14.21 -0.89
CA ARG A 4 20.60 -15.57 -1.44
C ARG A 4 21.11 -15.49 -2.87
N PRO A 5 22.24 -16.16 -3.24
CA PRO A 5 22.77 -16.10 -4.58
C PRO A 5 21.68 -16.46 -5.61
N GLY A 6 21.46 -15.56 -6.56
CA GLY A 6 20.56 -15.77 -7.69
C GLY A 6 19.10 -15.34 -7.51
N VAL A 7 18.70 -14.74 -6.37
CA VAL A 7 17.35 -14.14 -6.20
C VAL A 7 17.41 -12.66 -6.54
N ARG A 8 16.59 -12.20 -7.49
CA ARG A 8 16.45 -10.79 -7.88
C ARG A 8 15.22 -10.15 -7.27
N VAL A 9 15.40 -9.01 -6.62
CA VAL A 9 14.30 -8.23 -6.04
C VAL A 9 14.28 -6.83 -6.62
N ALA A 10 13.13 -6.42 -7.15
CA ALA A 10 12.92 -5.06 -7.62
C ALA A 10 12.01 -4.29 -6.65
N GLY A 11 12.41 -3.05 -6.34
CA GLY A 11 11.57 -2.09 -5.64
C GLY A 11 10.67 -1.34 -6.61
N VAL A 12 9.43 -1.08 -6.22
CA VAL A 12 8.48 -0.23 -6.97
C VAL A 12 7.98 0.87 -6.04
N VAL A 13 8.20 2.11 -6.40
CA VAL A 13 7.75 3.28 -5.66
C VAL A 13 6.71 4.04 -6.49
N LEU A 14 5.52 4.25 -5.93
CA LEU A 14 4.47 5.05 -6.55
C LEU A 14 4.57 6.50 -6.08
N ALA A 15 4.93 7.41 -6.98
CA ALA A 15 5.10 8.84 -6.71
C ALA A 15 3.93 9.66 -7.26
N TYR A 16 3.24 10.39 -6.38
CA TYR A 16 2.16 11.31 -6.73
C TYR A 16 2.32 12.64 -5.99
N HIS A 17 2.65 13.72 -6.70
CA HIS A 17 3.06 14.99 -6.12
C HIS A 17 4.08 14.80 -4.99
N PRO A 18 5.24 14.20 -5.30
CA PRO A 18 6.21 13.80 -4.29
C PRO A 18 6.82 15.02 -3.57
N GLU A 19 7.09 14.82 -2.29
CA GLU A 19 7.88 15.75 -1.48
C GLU A 19 9.38 15.38 -1.54
N PRO A 20 10.32 16.31 -1.22
CA PRO A 20 11.76 16.05 -1.35
C PRO A 20 12.31 14.85 -0.57
N ASP A 21 11.63 14.41 0.49
CA ASP A 21 12.05 13.27 1.29
C ASP A 21 11.87 11.90 0.58
N ILE A 22 11.16 11.85 -0.54
CA ILE A 22 11.10 10.66 -1.40
C ILE A 22 12.50 10.23 -1.88
N VAL A 23 13.42 11.19 -2.08
CA VAL A 23 14.80 10.92 -2.49
C VAL A 23 15.50 10.01 -1.47
N ALA A 24 15.47 10.38 -0.19
CA ALA A 24 16.06 9.58 0.88
C ALA A 24 15.37 8.21 1.04
N ASN A 25 14.06 8.13 0.81
CA ASN A 25 13.32 6.87 0.85
C ASN A 25 13.75 5.91 -0.27
N ILE A 26 13.94 6.44 -1.49
CA ILE A 26 14.43 5.65 -2.63
C ILE A 26 15.89 5.23 -2.43
N GLU A 27 16.76 6.11 -1.90
CA GLU A 27 18.16 5.78 -1.60
C GLU A 27 18.26 4.65 -0.55
N ALA A 28 17.44 4.69 0.50
CA ALA A 28 17.38 3.62 1.49
C ALA A 28 16.91 2.28 0.89
N LEU A 29 15.98 2.34 -0.07
CA LEU A 29 15.49 1.16 -0.78
C LEU A 29 16.56 0.58 -1.71
N LEU A 30 17.28 1.40 -2.45
CA LEU A 30 18.41 0.99 -3.33
C LEU A 30 19.51 0.22 -2.58
N GLY A 31 19.68 0.48 -1.28
CA GLY A 31 20.58 -0.28 -0.42
C GLY A 31 20.18 -1.73 -0.19
N GLN A 32 18.96 -2.13 -0.55
CA GLN A 32 18.40 -3.46 -0.26
C GLN A 32 17.89 -4.23 -1.48
N VAL A 33 17.68 -3.58 -2.64
CA VAL A 33 17.15 -4.20 -3.87
C VAL A 33 18.13 -4.13 -5.02
N ASP A 34 17.93 -4.92 -6.07
CA ASP A 34 18.78 -4.92 -7.27
C ASP A 34 18.52 -3.73 -8.18
N GLU A 35 17.25 -3.26 -8.22
CA GLU A 35 16.82 -2.13 -9.04
C GLU A 35 15.55 -1.50 -8.47
N VAL A 36 15.29 -0.24 -8.80
CA VAL A 36 14.07 0.48 -8.38
C VAL A 36 13.37 1.06 -9.59
N PHE A 37 12.05 0.85 -9.65
CA PHE A 37 11.14 1.47 -10.59
C PHE A 37 10.32 2.54 -9.87
N VAL A 38 10.40 3.79 -10.34
CA VAL A 38 9.58 4.89 -9.82
C VAL A 38 8.48 5.19 -10.82
N VAL A 39 7.24 4.95 -10.42
CA VAL A 39 6.06 5.27 -11.22
C VAL A 39 5.68 6.72 -10.97
N GLU A 40 5.90 7.57 -11.97
CA GLU A 40 5.58 9.00 -11.92
C GLU A 40 4.08 9.18 -12.22
N ASN A 41 3.24 9.19 -11.19
CA ASN A 41 1.78 9.23 -11.30
C ASN A 41 1.20 10.66 -11.31
N SER A 42 2.06 11.67 -11.37
CA SER A 42 1.73 13.10 -11.55
C SER A 42 2.55 13.66 -12.71
N PRO A 43 1.92 13.98 -13.86
CA PRO A 43 2.61 14.37 -15.09
C PRO A 43 2.95 15.88 -15.11
N ASP A 44 3.48 16.41 -14.00
CA ASP A 44 3.90 17.81 -13.90
C ASP A 44 5.41 17.95 -13.69
N ALA A 45 5.96 19.07 -14.18
CA ALA A 45 7.40 19.31 -14.14
C ALA A 45 7.96 19.41 -12.71
N ALA A 46 7.18 19.94 -11.77
CA ALA A 46 7.61 20.10 -10.38
C ALA A 46 7.79 18.74 -9.70
N SER A 47 6.85 17.80 -9.93
CA SER A 47 6.96 16.43 -9.44
C SER A 47 8.22 15.72 -9.99
N ARG A 48 8.52 15.92 -11.28
CA ARG A 48 9.69 15.34 -11.91
C ARG A 48 10.99 15.96 -11.40
N GLU A 49 11.02 17.27 -11.14
CA GLU A 49 12.19 17.98 -10.60
C GLU A 49 12.60 17.38 -9.24
N VAL A 50 11.62 17.04 -8.38
CA VAL A 50 11.87 16.39 -7.08
C VAL A 50 12.57 15.03 -7.25
N LEU A 51 12.24 14.28 -8.30
CA LEU A 51 12.80 12.94 -8.56
C LEU A 51 14.14 12.97 -9.29
N THR A 52 14.52 14.09 -9.90
CA THR A 52 15.74 14.22 -10.70
C THR A 52 17.00 13.67 -10.00
N PRO A 53 17.28 13.96 -8.71
CA PRO A 53 18.50 13.48 -8.06
C PRO A 53 18.67 11.95 -8.08
N VAL A 54 17.58 11.20 -7.91
CA VAL A 54 17.65 9.72 -7.91
C VAL A 54 17.62 9.13 -9.33
N LEU A 55 17.01 9.82 -10.29
CA LEU A 55 16.94 9.37 -11.68
C LEU A 55 18.28 9.50 -12.40
N GLU A 56 19.08 10.50 -12.07
CA GLU A 56 20.44 10.71 -12.68
C GLU A 56 21.46 9.66 -12.23
N GLY A 57 21.22 8.95 -11.14
CA GLY A 57 22.12 7.93 -10.59
C GLY A 57 22.18 6.61 -11.39
N GLY A 58 21.29 6.41 -12.36
CA GLY A 58 21.28 5.24 -13.27
C GLY A 58 20.78 3.92 -12.67
N SER A 59 20.51 3.86 -11.37
CA SER A 59 19.98 2.67 -10.67
C SER A 59 18.46 2.72 -10.45
N VAL A 60 17.84 3.77 -10.95
CA VAL A 60 16.38 4.00 -10.84
C VAL A 60 15.80 4.19 -12.24
N THR A 61 14.78 3.43 -12.56
CA THR A 61 14.04 3.54 -13.82
C THR A 61 12.74 4.29 -13.60
N ALA A 62 12.57 5.44 -14.27
CA ALA A 62 11.34 6.21 -14.25
C ALA A 62 10.29 5.59 -15.18
N LEU A 63 9.06 5.52 -14.71
CA LEU A 63 7.87 5.06 -15.46
C LEU A 63 6.82 6.18 -15.48
N PRO A 64 6.96 7.19 -16.36
CA PRO A 64 6.03 8.31 -16.41
C PRO A 64 4.64 7.85 -16.87
N GLN A 65 3.61 8.30 -16.14
CA GLN A 65 2.22 8.08 -16.51
C GLN A 65 1.67 9.34 -17.20
N PRO A 66 0.80 9.21 -18.21
CA PRO A 66 0.24 10.37 -18.93
C PRO A 66 -0.71 11.19 -18.05
N GLU A 67 -1.27 10.59 -17.02
CA GLU A 67 -2.20 11.20 -16.06
C GLU A 67 -2.14 10.42 -14.73
N ASN A 68 -2.86 10.87 -13.71
CA ASN A 68 -3.04 10.09 -12.48
C ASN A 68 -3.91 8.85 -12.79
N VAL A 69 -3.25 7.70 -12.94
CA VAL A 69 -3.91 6.42 -13.23
C VAL A 69 -4.45 5.70 -11.97
N GLY A 70 -4.25 6.31 -10.80
CA GLY A 70 -4.61 5.72 -9.50
C GLY A 70 -3.53 4.79 -8.94
N VAL A 71 -3.77 4.34 -7.70
CA VAL A 71 -2.82 3.50 -6.95
C VAL A 71 -2.69 2.11 -7.58
N ALA A 72 -3.81 1.49 -7.94
CA ALA A 72 -3.83 0.13 -8.48
C ALA A 72 -3.08 0.03 -9.82
N ALA A 73 -3.41 0.88 -10.79
CA ALA A 73 -2.75 0.89 -12.10
C ALA A 73 -1.29 1.37 -12.00
N GLY A 74 -1.00 2.32 -11.12
CA GLY A 74 0.36 2.77 -10.85
C GLY A 74 1.26 1.64 -10.33
N PHE A 75 0.84 0.91 -9.30
CA PHE A 75 1.60 -0.26 -8.84
C PHE A 75 1.73 -1.32 -9.93
N ASN A 76 0.68 -1.56 -10.71
CA ASN A 76 0.74 -2.52 -11.81
C ASN A 76 1.76 -2.15 -12.88
N ALA A 77 1.90 -0.88 -13.21
CA ALA A 77 2.93 -0.41 -14.16
C ALA A 77 4.34 -0.75 -13.67
N GLY A 78 4.63 -0.45 -12.40
CA GLY A 78 5.92 -0.79 -11.78
C GLY A 78 6.13 -2.30 -11.65
N MET A 79 5.11 -3.05 -11.22
CA MET A 79 5.20 -4.50 -11.07
C MET A 79 5.43 -5.21 -12.41
N ARG A 80 4.78 -4.77 -13.50
CA ARG A 80 5.05 -5.29 -14.86
C ARG A 80 6.49 -5.03 -15.27
N ALA A 81 6.97 -3.80 -15.12
CA ALA A 81 8.35 -3.45 -15.47
C ALA A 81 9.38 -4.29 -14.67
N ALA A 82 9.15 -4.47 -13.37
CA ALA A 82 9.98 -5.31 -12.51
C ALA A 82 9.99 -6.79 -12.97
N LEU A 83 8.82 -7.34 -13.31
CA LEU A 83 8.72 -8.71 -13.82
C LEU A 83 9.39 -8.86 -15.19
N ASP A 84 9.23 -7.89 -16.09
CA ASP A 84 9.87 -7.89 -17.42
C ASP A 84 11.39 -7.79 -17.31
N ALA A 85 11.90 -7.08 -16.31
CA ALA A 85 13.33 -7.02 -15.99
C ALA A 85 13.87 -8.30 -15.32
N GLY A 86 13.04 -9.28 -15.05
CA GLY A 86 13.43 -10.59 -14.51
C GLY A 86 13.44 -10.69 -12.99
N ALA A 87 12.75 -9.80 -12.26
CA ALA A 87 12.67 -9.88 -10.80
C ALA A 87 11.92 -11.15 -10.35
N ASP A 88 12.45 -11.85 -9.35
CA ASP A 88 11.81 -12.98 -8.67
C ASP A 88 10.81 -12.50 -7.63
N PHE A 89 11.09 -11.34 -7.04
CA PHE A 89 10.22 -10.66 -6.10
C PHE A 89 10.05 -9.19 -6.47
N VAL A 90 8.85 -8.68 -6.26
CA VAL A 90 8.52 -7.25 -6.38
C VAL A 90 8.12 -6.69 -5.04
N TRP A 91 8.77 -5.62 -4.61
CA TRP A 91 8.56 -4.98 -3.32
C TRP A 91 8.00 -3.58 -3.55
N ILE A 92 6.73 -3.34 -3.17
CA ILE A 92 6.00 -2.11 -3.52
C ILE A 92 5.92 -1.13 -2.35
N PHE A 93 5.94 0.18 -2.66
CA PHE A 93 5.94 1.26 -1.67
C PHE A 93 5.12 2.46 -2.13
N ASP A 94 4.46 3.10 -1.15
CA ASP A 94 4.05 4.49 -1.25
C ASP A 94 5.29 5.40 -1.08
N GLN A 95 5.24 6.61 -1.61
CA GLN A 95 6.37 7.57 -1.61
C GLN A 95 6.86 8.01 -0.22
N ASP A 96 6.01 7.87 0.81
CA ASP A 96 6.20 8.37 2.18
C ASP A 96 6.65 7.29 3.18
N SER A 97 7.21 6.21 2.66
CA SER A 97 7.64 5.06 3.44
C SER A 97 9.15 4.87 3.37
N THR A 98 9.80 4.72 4.52
CA THR A 98 11.25 4.49 4.63
C THR A 98 11.53 3.09 5.13
N VAL A 99 12.31 2.33 4.36
CA VAL A 99 12.76 0.98 4.75
C VAL A 99 13.82 1.06 5.85
N THR A 100 13.75 0.14 6.82
CA THR A 100 14.81 0.00 7.83
C THR A 100 15.85 -1.02 7.38
N GLU A 101 17.06 -0.91 7.94
CA GLU A 101 18.20 -1.80 7.61
C GLU A 101 17.84 -3.28 7.79
N GLY A 102 18.18 -4.11 6.79
CA GLY A 102 17.94 -5.54 6.78
C GLY A 102 16.45 -5.94 6.76
N MET A 103 15.56 -5.03 6.41
CA MET A 103 14.12 -5.31 6.38
C MET A 103 13.80 -6.35 5.32
N LEU A 104 14.39 -6.24 4.12
CA LEU A 104 14.16 -7.21 3.05
C LEU A 104 14.61 -8.61 3.42
N ASP A 105 15.78 -8.76 4.06
CA ASP A 105 16.29 -10.08 4.49
C ASP A 105 15.28 -10.77 5.42
N ARG A 106 14.70 -10.03 6.38
CA ARG A 106 13.67 -10.55 7.30
C ARG A 106 12.38 -10.98 6.59
N LEU A 107 11.96 -10.25 5.56
CA LEU A 107 10.78 -10.60 4.77
C LEU A 107 11.04 -11.86 3.93
N LEU A 108 12.20 -11.96 3.28
CA LEU A 108 12.59 -13.14 2.49
C LEU A 108 12.78 -14.38 3.36
N ASP A 109 13.34 -14.24 4.56
CA ASP A 109 13.48 -15.35 5.52
C ASP A 109 12.11 -15.85 6.00
N ALA A 110 11.19 -14.93 6.29
CA ALA A 110 9.82 -15.30 6.65
C ALA A 110 9.10 -16.00 5.49
N TYR A 111 9.26 -15.50 4.25
CA TYR A 111 8.73 -16.13 3.04
C TYR A 111 9.23 -17.57 2.88
N ALA A 112 10.55 -17.76 2.98
CA ALA A 112 11.15 -19.07 2.80
C ALA A 112 10.79 -20.06 3.92
N THR A 113 10.65 -19.57 5.15
CA THR A 113 10.30 -20.40 6.32
C THR A 113 8.84 -20.89 6.23
N ALA A 114 7.93 -20.05 5.74
CA ALA A 114 6.51 -20.39 5.64
C ALA A 114 6.18 -21.34 4.47
N GLY A 115 7.06 -21.42 3.45
CA GLY A 115 6.95 -22.42 2.40
C GLY A 115 6.09 -22.00 1.20
N PRO A 116 5.72 -22.94 0.31
CA PRO A 116 5.21 -22.64 -1.03
C PRO A 116 3.80 -22.00 -1.08
N ALA A 117 3.03 -22.11 0.00
CA ALA A 117 1.72 -21.46 0.09
C ALA A 117 1.82 -20.02 0.65
N THR A 118 3.03 -19.45 0.74
CA THR A 118 3.22 -18.08 1.19
C THR A 118 2.65 -17.11 0.17
N GLY A 119 1.76 -16.25 0.64
CA GLY A 119 1.17 -15.16 -0.13
C GLY A 119 2.03 -13.90 -0.08
N ILE A 120 1.37 -12.77 0.18
CA ILE A 120 2.03 -11.48 0.35
C ILE A 120 2.74 -11.47 1.72
N VAL A 121 3.97 -10.93 1.76
CA VAL A 121 4.72 -10.75 3.01
C VAL A 121 4.96 -9.26 3.24
N ALA A 122 4.59 -8.75 4.40
CA ALA A 122 4.74 -7.31 4.69
C ALA A 122 5.28 -7.07 6.10
N PRO A 123 5.94 -5.92 6.34
CA PRO A 123 6.47 -5.54 7.64
C PRO A 123 5.36 -5.08 8.60
N ALA A 124 5.73 -4.93 9.86
CA ALA A 124 4.99 -4.12 10.81
C ALA A 124 5.30 -2.62 10.60
N LEU A 125 4.37 -1.77 11.00
CA LEU A 125 4.45 -0.33 10.77
C LEU A 125 4.88 0.40 12.04
N ARG A 126 5.81 1.34 11.86
CA ARG A 126 6.20 2.31 12.87
C ARG A 126 5.85 3.73 12.37
N SER A 127 5.31 4.55 13.26
CA SER A 127 5.03 5.94 12.91
C SER A 127 6.34 6.70 12.68
N HIS A 128 6.55 7.23 11.49
CA HIS A 128 7.71 8.06 11.17
C HIS A 128 7.80 9.29 12.12
N ALA A 129 6.67 9.95 12.37
CA ALA A 129 6.63 11.18 13.17
C ALA A 129 6.92 10.98 14.67
N THR A 130 6.58 9.82 15.24
CA THR A 130 6.64 9.57 16.69
C THR A 130 7.51 8.41 17.11
N GLY A 131 7.96 7.57 16.16
CA GLY A 131 8.66 6.32 16.43
C GLY A 131 7.79 5.25 17.12
N VAL A 132 6.49 5.50 17.30
CA VAL A 132 5.59 4.59 18.02
C VAL A 132 5.17 3.45 17.12
N ILE A 133 5.32 2.23 17.62
CA ILE A 133 4.75 1.02 17.04
C ILE A 133 3.35 0.85 17.65
N TYR A 134 2.31 0.88 16.82
CA TYR A 134 0.96 0.69 17.31
C TYR A 134 0.74 -0.73 17.82
N ARG A 135 -0.14 -0.90 18.83
CA ARG A 135 -0.38 -2.20 19.48
C ARG A 135 -0.64 -3.35 18.50
N ARG A 136 -1.26 -3.08 17.36
CA ARG A 136 -1.53 -4.09 16.32
C ARG A 136 -0.32 -4.41 15.45
N GLU A 137 0.67 -3.53 15.47
CA GLU A 137 1.95 -3.67 14.76
C GLU A 137 3.05 -4.21 15.67
N SER A 138 2.75 -4.48 16.95
CA SER A 138 3.70 -5.02 17.92
C SER A 138 3.59 -6.53 18.01
N GLY A 139 4.74 -7.22 17.98
CA GLY A 139 4.84 -8.67 18.03
C GLY A 139 6.25 -9.12 17.79
N THR A 140 6.43 -10.42 17.61
CA THR A 140 7.70 -11.06 17.22
C THR A 140 7.43 -12.11 16.15
N GLY A 141 8.40 -12.32 15.26
CA GLY A 141 8.31 -13.29 14.17
C GLY A 141 7.27 -12.94 13.12
N ALA A 142 6.74 -13.93 12.41
CA ALA A 142 5.74 -13.77 11.39
C ALA A 142 4.38 -14.31 11.84
N ARG A 143 3.30 -13.63 11.43
CA ARG A 143 1.92 -14.06 11.73
C ARG A 143 1.04 -13.94 10.49
N GLU A 144 0.19 -14.95 10.29
CA GLU A 144 -0.83 -14.91 9.25
C GLU A 144 -1.89 -13.85 9.54
N VAL A 145 -2.25 -13.08 8.50
CA VAL A 145 -3.26 -12.03 8.54
C VAL A 145 -4.13 -12.08 7.29
N ASP A 146 -5.36 -11.52 7.38
CA ASP A 146 -6.25 -11.47 6.22
C ASP A 146 -5.83 -10.43 5.19
N VAL A 147 -5.43 -9.25 5.67
CA VAL A 147 -5.14 -8.08 4.85
C VAL A 147 -3.81 -7.45 5.30
N LEU A 148 -3.02 -7.04 4.33
CA LEU A 148 -1.80 -6.27 4.48
C LEU A 148 -1.96 -4.95 3.74
N ILE A 149 -1.28 -3.90 4.17
CA ILE A 149 -1.22 -2.64 3.40
C ILE A 149 -0.28 -2.80 2.20
N SER A 150 -0.47 -1.98 1.17
CA SER A 150 0.38 -2.01 -0.04
C SER A 150 1.83 -1.68 0.27
N SER A 151 2.07 -0.59 1.02
CA SER A 151 3.43 -0.13 1.29
C SER A 151 4.26 -1.12 2.11
N GLY A 152 5.43 -1.51 1.59
CA GLY A 152 6.30 -2.54 2.15
C GLY A 152 5.88 -3.97 1.83
N SER A 153 4.83 -4.19 1.05
CA SER A 153 4.39 -5.52 0.65
C SER A 153 5.30 -6.13 -0.42
N LEU A 154 5.79 -7.33 -0.12
CA LEU A 154 6.64 -8.15 -0.98
C LEU A 154 5.83 -9.25 -1.66
N PHE A 155 5.90 -9.30 -2.96
CA PHE A 155 5.21 -10.28 -3.82
C PHE A 155 6.23 -11.15 -4.54
N SER A 156 6.08 -12.46 -4.48
CA SER A 156 6.86 -13.35 -5.36
C SER A 156 6.28 -13.35 -6.77
N ARG A 157 7.12 -13.53 -7.79
CA ARG A 157 6.67 -13.75 -9.18
C ARG A 157 5.63 -14.88 -9.25
N ALA A 158 5.90 -16.00 -8.60
CA ALA A 158 5.00 -17.15 -8.59
C ALA A 158 3.61 -16.82 -8.02
N LEU A 159 3.54 -15.96 -6.98
CA LEU A 159 2.27 -15.48 -6.45
C LEU A 159 1.54 -14.62 -7.50
N ILE A 160 2.24 -13.64 -8.10
CA ILE A 160 1.65 -12.72 -9.08
C ILE A 160 1.10 -13.51 -10.29
N GLU A 161 1.83 -14.49 -10.77
CA GLU A 161 1.39 -15.36 -11.90
C GLU A 161 0.10 -16.13 -11.58
N GLN A 162 -0.13 -16.46 -10.32
CA GLN A 162 -1.32 -17.23 -9.91
C GLN A 162 -2.52 -16.34 -9.55
N ILE A 163 -2.30 -15.18 -8.95
CA ILE A 163 -3.40 -14.32 -8.52
C ILE A 163 -3.63 -13.11 -9.43
N GLY A 164 -2.68 -12.78 -10.31
CA GLY A 164 -2.67 -11.57 -11.12
C GLY A 164 -2.24 -10.32 -10.34
N LEU A 165 -2.18 -9.21 -11.05
CA LEU A 165 -1.86 -7.88 -10.53
C LEU A 165 -3.07 -7.25 -9.82
N HIS A 166 -2.92 -6.01 -9.31
CA HIS A 166 -4.01 -5.26 -8.67
C HIS A 166 -5.19 -5.05 -9.61
N ASP A 167 -6.39 -4.95 -9.06
CA ASP A 167 -7.62 -4.64 -9.81
C ASP A 167 -7.67 -3.14 -10.13
N GLU A 168 -7.22 -2.75 -11.31
CA GLU A 168 -7.06 -1.34 -11.73
C GLU A 168 -8.34 -0.51 -11.60
N PRO A 169 -9.55 -1.00 -11.93
CA PRO A 169 -10.79 -0.30 -11.69
C PRO A 169 -11.03 0.19 -10.26
N LEU A 170 -10.36 -0.37 -9.25
CA LEU A 170 -10.48 0.12 -7.88
C LEU A 170 -9.88 1.51 -7.71
N PHE A 171 -8.88 1.86 -8.49
CA PHE A 171 -8.21 3.15 -8.52
C PHE A 171 -7.45 3.48 -7.22
N ILE A 172 -8.14 3.69 -6.10
CA ILE A 172 -7.60 4.00 -4.77
C ILE A 172 -8.50 3.47 -3.66
N ASP A 173 -7.95 3.17 -2.50
CA ASP A 173 -8.58 2.56 -1.33
C ASP A 173 -9.12 1.13 -1.60
N TYR A 174 -8.95 0.22 -0.66
CA TYR A 174 -9.28 -1.22 -0.77
C TYR A 174 -8.51 -2.00 -1.86
N VAL A 175 -7.53 -1.39 -2.51
CA VAL A 175 -6.64 -2.06 -3.47
C VAL A 175 -5.83 -3.16 -2.77
N ASP A 176 -5.32 -2.85 -1.60
CA ASP A 176 -4.60 -3.74 -0.69
C ASP A 176 -5.49 -4.85 -0.10
N HIS A 177 -6.72 -4.51 0.28
CA HIS A 177 -7.71 -5.48 0.76
C HIS A 177 -8.05 -6.49 -0.33
N GLU A 178 -8.30 -6.01 -1.54
CA GLU A 178 -8.70 -6.85 -2.66
C GLU A 178 -7.64 -7.88 -3.00
N ILE A 179 -6.38 -7.46 -3.21
CA ILE A 179 -5.31 -8.38 -3.60
C ILE A 179 -4.95 -9.35 -2.46
N SER A 180 -4.98 -8.89 -1.19
CA SER A 180 -4.75 -9.74 -0.02
C SER A 180 -5.81 -10.83 0.11
N LEU A 181 -7.09 -10.47 -0.04
CA LEU A 181 -8.19 -11.42 0.06
C LEU A 181 -8.25 -12.35 -1.16
N ARG A 182 -7.85 -11.89 -2.34
CA ARG A 182 -7.71 -12.71 -3.55
C ARG A 182 -6.63 -13.77 -3.38
N ALA A 183 -5.48 -13.43 -2.81
CA ALA A 183 -4.43 -14.38 -2.48
C ALA A 183 -4.96 -15.45 -1.50
N ARG A 184 -5.65 -15.05 -0.43
CA ARG A 184 -6.27 -15.98 0.51
C ARG A 184 -7.33 -16.88 -0.12
N LYS A 185 -8.19 -16.33 -0.98
CA LYS A 185 -9.21 -17.13 -1.72
C LYS A 185 -8.59 -18.19 -2.63
N ARG A 186 -7.35 -17.95 -3.08
CA ARG A 186 -6.55 -18.91 -3.88
C ARG A 186 -5.73 -19.89 -3.02
N GLY A 187 -5.87 -19.83 -1.68
CA GLY A 187 -5.21 -20.75 -0.76
C GLY A 187 -3.83 -20.30 -0.27
N PHE A 188 -3.44 -19.05 -0.52
CA PHE A 188 -2.20 -18.49 0.00
C PHE A 188 -2.39 -17.89 1.40
N HIS A 189 -1.29 -17.83 2.16
CA HIS A 189 -1.22 -17.28 3.51
C HIS A 189 -0.44 -15.96 3.50
N ASN A 190 -1.10 -14.83 3.76
CA ASN A 190 -0.44 -13.53 3.86
C ASN A 190 0.22 -13.40 5.24
N LEU A 191 1.46 -12.91 5.28
CA LEU A 191 2.27 -12.85 6.48
C LEU A 191 2.63 -11.41 6.86
N LYS A 192 2.36 -11.03 8.10
CA LYS A 192 2.93 -9.82 8.72
C LYS A 192 4.16 -10.23 9.53
N VAL A 193 5.31 -9.61 9.23
CA VAL A 193 6.60 -9.86 9.89
C VAL A 193 6.87 -8.74 10.87
N PHE A 194 6.78 -9.04 12.18
CA PHE A 194 6.89 -8.03 13.24
C PHE A 194 8.33 -7.61 13.52
N ASP A 195 9.30 -8.41 13.15
CA ASP A 195 10.72 -8.10 13.27
C ASP A 195 11.25 -7.25 12.11
N ALA A 196 10.46 -7.07 11.06
CA ALA A 196 10.68 -6.13 9.97
C ALA A 196 9.82 -4.87 10.21
N LEU A 197 10.44 -3.69 10.27
CA LEU A 197 9.74 -2.44 10.56
C LEU A 197 9.84 -1.48 9.38
N LEU A 198 8.71 -0.98 8.93
CA LEU A 198 8.62 0.10 7.95
C LEU A 198 8.27 1.40 8.67
N ASP A 199 9.08 2.44 8.48
CA ASP A 199 8.74 3.78 8.89
C ASP A 199 7.76 4.37 7.89
N HIS A 200 6.51 4.59 8.34
CA HIS A 200 5.44 5.05 7.49
C HIS A 200 4.81 6.34 8.03
N ARG A 201 4.54 7.30 7.14
CA ARG A 201 3.73 8.47 7.46
C ARG A 201 2.25 8.06 7.35
N PHE A 202 1.54 8.10 8.48
CA PHE A 202 0.10 7.87 8.49
C PHE A 202 -0.68 9.11 8.02
N GLY A 203 -0.41 9.58 6.80
CA GLY A 203 -1.04 10.71 6.16
C GLY A 203 -0.81 12.05 6.86
N ASP A 204 -0.92 13.15 6.14
CA ASP A 204 -0.99 14.50 6.69
C ASP A 204 -2.33 14.69 7.41
N SER A 205 -2.36 14.25 8.66
CA SER A 205 -3.55 14.37 9.49
C SER A 205 -3.42 15.64 10.33
N ASP A 206 -4.29 16.63 10.08
CA ASP A 206 -4.34 17.83 10.88
C ASP A 206 -4.68 17.50 12.34
N PRO A 207 -3.81 17.86 13.31
CA PRO A 207 -4.12 17.64 14.71
C PRO A 207 -5.19 18.64 15.18
N VAL A 208 -6.37 18.15 15.51
CA VAL A 208 -7.44 18.93 16.14
C VAL A 208 -7.53 18.58 17.62
N HIS A 209 -7.68 19.58 18.48
CA HIS A 209 -7.90 19.35 19.90
C HIS A 209 -9.39 19.17 20.19
N LEU A 210 -9.78 17.99 20.65
CA LEU A 210 -11.14 17.68 21.09
C LEU A 210 -11.10 17.22 22.55
N PHE A 211 -11.78 17.95 23.44
CA PHE A 211 -11.83 17.65 24.88
C PHE A 211 -10.43 17.42 25.49
N GLY A 212 -9.45 18.27 25.14
CA GLY A 212 -8.07 18.18 25.66
C GLY A 212 -7.22 17.03 25.07
N ARG A 213 -7.76 16.28 24.13
CA ARG A 213 -7.04 15.21 23.42
C ARG A 213 -6.73 15.60 21.98
N ARG A 214 -5.53 15.28 21.49
CA ARG A 214 -5.19 15.41 20.07
C ARG A 214 -5.93 14.33 19.27
N VAL A 215 -6.73 14.75 18.29
CA VAL A 215 -7.43 13.90 17.34
C VAL A 215 -6.91 14.25 15.95
N TYR A 216 -6.47 13.26 15.21
CA TYR A 216 -5.98 13.44 13.84
C TYR A 216 -7.12 13.24 12.86
N LEU A 217 -7.31 14.21 11.95
CA LEU A 217 -8.32 14.19 10.89
C LEU A 217 -7.64 13.89 9.56
N ALA A 218 -8.12 12.92 8.84
CA ALA A 218 -7.59 12.58 7.52
C ALA A 218 -8.03 13.57 6.42
N ASN A 219 -9.12 14.26 6.65
CA ASN A 219 -9.72 15.27 5.76
C ASN A 219 -9.71 14.93 4.26
N TYR A 220 -9.96 13.68 3.94
CA TYR A 220 -9.96 13.18 2.56
C TYR A 220 -10.98 13.89 1.67
N SER A 221 -10.65 13.98 0.37
CA SER A 221 -11.51 14.58 -0.63
C SER A 221 -12.83 13.80 -0.82
N PRO A 222 -13.90 14.44 -1.32
CA PRO A 222 -15.13 13.74 -1.68
C PRO A 222 -14.91 12.60 -2.68
N MET A 223 -13.97 12.75 -3.63
CA MET A 223 -13.59 11.71 -4.58
C MET A 223 -13.07 10.45 -3.84
N ARG A 224 -12.17 10.63 -2.86
CA ARG A 224 -11.64 9.50 -2.11
C ARG A 224 -12.73 8.79 -1.29
N HIS A 225 -13.67 9.54 -0.69
CA HIS A 225 -14.83 8.95 -0.02
C HIS A 225 -15.75 8.17 -0.96
N PHE A 226 -15.87 8.60 -2.23
CA PHE A 226 -16.59 7.84 -3.25
C PHE A 226 -15.92 6.50 -3.51
N TYR A 227 -14.61 6.49 -3.80
CA TYR A 227 -13.87 5.25 -4.08
C TYR A 227 -13.85 4.32 -2.88
N ALA A 228 -13.54 4.82 -1.69
CA ALA A 228 -13.53 4.01 -0.47
C ALA A 228 -14.87 3.31 -0.21
N ALA A 229 -15.99 4.02 -0.37
CA ALA A 229 -17.33 3.45 -0.19
C ALA A 229 -17.69 2.45 -1.30
N ARG A 230 -17.36 2.77 -2.57
CA ARG A 230 -17.60 1.88 -3.72
C ARG A 230 -16.82 0.58 -3.58
N ASN A 231 -15.52 0.70 -3.35
CA ASN A 231 -14.61 -0.44 -3.34
C ASN A 231 -14.87 -1.35 -2.14
N ARG A 232 -15.24 -0.78 -0.99
CA ARG A 232 -15.69 -1.54 0.17
C ARG A 232 -16.84 -2.48 -0.18
N ILE A 233 -17.87 -1.98 -0.88
CA ILE A 233 -19.00 -2.79 -1.32
C ILE A 233 -18.55 -3.88 -2.31
N ILE A 234 -17.66 -3.54 -3.25
CA ILE A 234 -17.10 -4.51 -4.22
C ILE A 234 -16.37 -5.63 -3.48
N VAL A 235 -15.48 -5.29 -2.53
CA VAL A 235 -14.71 -6.28 -1.77
C VAL A 235 -15.62 -7.15 -0.91
N ILE A 236 -16.63 -6.58 -0.24
CA ILE A 236 -17.64 -7.34 0.51
C ILE A 236 -18.37 -8.33 -0.40
N ARG A 237 -18.78 -7.91 -1.60
CA ARG A 237 -19.50 -8.77 -2.54
C ARG A 237 -18.64 -9.89 -3.11
N ARG A 238 -17.31 -9.70 -3.24
CA ARG A 238 -16.36 -10.70 -3.74
C ARG A 238 -15.90 -11.70 -2.68
N TYR A 239 -15.72 -11.25 -1.44
CA TYR A 239 -15.03 -12.02 -0.39
C TYR A 239 -15.87 -12.27 0.86
N GLY A 240 -17.08 -11.71 0.94
CA GLY A 240 -17.98 -11.90 2.06
C GLY A 240 -17.57 -11.14 3.34
N LEU A 241 -18.22 -11.49 4.45
CA LEU A 241 -18.08 -10.84 5.75
C LEU A 241 -17.12 -11.65 6.66
N GLY A 242 -15.83 -11.68 6.30
CA GLY A 242 -14.80 -12.32 7.11
C GLY A 242 -14.37 -11.51 8.33
N LYS A 243 -13.33 -11.98 9.03
CA LYS A 243 -12.72 -11.25 10.16
C LYS A 243 -12.27 -9.84 9.75
N TRP A 244 -11.66 -9.71 8.57
CA TRP A 244 -11.24 -8.44 7.98
C TRP A 244 -12.36 -7.39 7.95
N PHE A 245 -13.60 -7.81 7.67
CA PHE A 245 -14.75 -6.92 7.59
C PHE A 245 -15.07 -6.27 8.95
N TRP A 246 -15.07 -7.03 10.04
CA TRP A 246 -15.35 -6.49 11.36
C TRP A 246 -14.27 -5.55 11.87
N GLU A 247 -13.02 -5.82 11.49
CA GLU A 247 -11.90 -4.93 11.74
C GLU A 247 -12.04 -3.62 10.96
N ASP A 248 -12.40 -3.70 9.68
CA ASP A 248 -12.67 -2.56 8.82
C ASP A 248 -13.86 -1.73 9.32
N VAL A 249 -14.98 -2.36 9.72
CA VAL A 249 -16.13 -1.67 10.34
C VAL A 249 -15.71 -0.89 11.56
N TRP A 250 -14.89 -1.46 12.42
CA TRP A 250 -14.40 -0.78 13.62
C TRP A 250 -13.58 0.47 13.32
N PHE A 251 -12.67 0.41 12.35
CA PHE A 251 -11.87 1.57 11.95
C PHE A 251 -12.70 2.61 11.21
N THR A 252 -13.47 2.17 10.25
CA THR A 252 -14.30 3.05 9.41
C THR A 252 -15.36 3.78 10.24
N SER A 253 -16.00 3.12 11.23
CA SER A 253 -16.97 3.78 12.10
C SER A 253 -16.36 4.94 12.88
N LYS A 254 -15.15 4.78 13.41
CA LYS A 254 -14.42 5.87 14.09
C LYS A 254 -14.06 7.02 13.14
N ALA A 255 -13.66 6.70 11.91
CA ALA A 255 -13.37 7.71 10.89
C ALA A 255 -14.65 8.49 10.54
N TRP A 256 -15.78 7.82 10.37
CA TRP A 256 -17.08 8.46 10.11
C TRP A 256 -17.55 9.36 11.27
N VAL A 257 -17.37 8.95 12.52
CA VAL A 257 -17.70 9.81 13.68
C VAL A 257 -16.86 11.09 13.64
N LYS A 258 -15.54 10.98 13.37
CA LYS A 258 -14.65 12.15 13.24
C LYS A 258 -15.10 13.05 12.08
N LEU A 259 -15.36 12.47 10.92
CA LEU A 259 -15.82 13.19 9.72
C LEU A 259 -17.10 13.99 10.03
N LEU A 260 -18.10 13.36 10.60
CA LEU A 260 -19.41 13.99 10.85
C LEU A 260 -19.35 15.10 11.91
N LEU A 261 -18.44 14.98 12.89
CA LEU A 261 -18.33 15.95 13.98
C LEU A 261 -17.35 17.07 13.68
N LEU A 262 -16.24 16.80 12.99
CA LEU A 262 -15.07 17.68 13.00
C LEU A 262 -14.62 18.14 11.60
N GLU A 263 -14.93 17.39 10.52
CA GLU A 263 -14.38 17.75 9.21
C GLU A 263 -15.23 18.80 8.47
N PRO A 264 -14.59 19.74 7.76
CA PRO A 264 -15.29 20.66 6.87
C PRO A 264 -15.85 19.92 5.67
N GLY A 265 -16.91 20.46 5.06
CA GLY A 265 -17.49 19.88 3.86
C GLY A 265 -18.10 18.49 4.01
N ARG A 266 -18.40 18.06 5.25
CA ARG A 266 -18.92 16.72 5.59
C ARG A 266 -20.07 16.23 4.71
N TRP A 267 -20.99 17.10 4.34
CA TRP A 267 -22.14 16.70 3.52
C TRP A 267 -21.80 16.35 2.07
N SER A 268 -20.77 17.02 1.48
CA SER A 268 -20.27 16.65 0.16
C SER A 268 -19.59 15.27 0.21
N LYS A 269 -18.85 14.97 1.29
CA LYS A 269 -18.21 13.68 1.53
C LYS A 269 -19.24 12.57 1.75
N VAL A 270 -20.29 12.82 2.54
CA VAL A 270 -21.42 11.88 2.74
C VAL A 270 -22.14 11.59 1.42
N ARG A 271 -22.45 12.62 0.60
CA ARG A 271 -23.08 12.43 -0.72
C ARG A 271 -22.18 11.63 -1.67
N ALA A 272 -20.88 11.88 -1.64
CA ALA A 272 -19.93 11.14 -2.46
C ALA A 272 -19.88 9.66 -2.04
N ALA A 273 -19.81 9.38 -0.75
CA ALA A 273 -19.85 8.01 -0.22
C ALA A 273 -21.16 7.29 -0.55
N ALA A 274 -22.31 7.95 -0.43
CA ALA A 274 -23.61 7.36 -0.81
C ALA A 274 -23.64 6.99 -2.31
N ARG A 275 -23.12 7.85 -3.18
CA ARG A 275 -22.95 7.53 -4.61
C ARG A 275 -21.99 6.36 -4.82
N GLY A 276 -20.90 6.30 -4.04
CA GLY A 276 -19.96 5.19 -4.05
C GLY A 276 -20.62 3.87 -3.69
N VAL A 277 -21.38 3.82 -2.59
CA VAL A 277 -22.14 2.61 -2.20
C VAL A 277 -23.04 2.16 -3.35
N TRP A 278 -23.81 3.08 -3.93
CA TRP A 278 -24.71 2.74 -5.02
C TRP A 278 -23.97 2.24 -6.27
N ALA A 279 -22.84 2.85 -6.63
CA ALA A 279 -21.98 2.38 -7.71
C ALA A 279 -21.40 1.00 -7.42
N GLY A 280 -20.97 0.74 -6.18
CA GLY A 280 -20.45 -0.57 -5.75
C GLY A 280 -21.50 -1.69 -5.80
N LEU A 281 -22.76 -1.38 -5.47
CA LEU A 281 -23.87 -2.34 -5.58
C LEU A 281 -24.17 -2.73 -7.04
N ARG A 282 -23.91 -1.83 -7.99
CA ARG A 282 -24.12 -2.06 -9.44
C ARG A 282 -22.88 -2.52 -10.18
N TYR A 283 -21.72 -2.51 -9.50
CA TYR A 283 -20.48 -2.94 -10.12
C TYR A 283 -20.56 -4.43 -10.46
N ASP A 284 -20.10 -4.79 -11.65
CA ASP A 284 -19.93 -6.21 -12.01
C ASP A 284 -18.72 -6.78 -11.28
N VAL A 285 -18.96 -7.67 -10.32
CA VAL A 285 -17.89 -8.26 -9.52
C VAL A 285 -17.24 -9.48 -10.19
N GLY A 286 -17.72 -9.87 -11.38
CA GLY A 286 -17.34 -11.15 -11.99
C GLY A 286 -17.89 -12.33 -11.18
N ALA A 287 -18.21 -13.41 -11.84
CA ALA A 287 -18.65 -14.65 -11.16
C ALA A 287 -17.46 -15.42 -10.58
#